data_e40d9e0a7427f9e6b473de1bd11a36ff
#
_entry.id   e40d9e0a7427f9e6b473de1bd11a36ff
#
_cell.length_a   1.000
_cell.length_b   1.000
_cell.length_c   1.000
_cell.angle_alpha   90.00
_cell.angle_beta   90.00
_cell.angle_gamma   90.00
#
_symmetry.space_group_name_H-M   'P 1'
#
loop_
_entity.id
_entity.type
_entity.pdbx_description
1 polymer ?
#
loop_
_entity_poly.entity_id
_entity_poly.type
_entity_poly.pdbx_seq_one_letter_code
_entity_poly.pdbx_strand_id
1 'polypeptide(L)'
;MISTGPHPSFHVRAVHCDYQSGDEEVYLALKRAAGPLTQAWEKLRQARRIAIKFNQDFMPTWVVTYQGHRQQLVSDPVMRATLRLLREQTRAELFAIDVGVESLRLGEGRLAGAMALPVLREFDVPFVDGHVDPVVWVPVPGGGQIFQRYPVPRSITEADAVVSVQKLKNHVFAGVTLCLKNLFGLVPIQPRGRPRAYYHHLVRLPYMLADLGRIFDPVLNIIDGLVCQAGEEWGQGDQPRICNTLIAGDQVIATDACSAYLMGHDPQADWLTPPFHRDRNALLVAAENGFGSVDLSQIVFQSELQAPVGAFFAREIDLPERVVSWRRTTAEQALFYRDHQKEIVERYAGQYILLQMDEVRWSDPAGRISLSRRQLAGQHPEQGMWLKYVDPQEAVCEHYEVYEHTLQQMQSIGL
;
A
#
# COMPACT_ATOMS: atom_id res chain seq x y z
N MET A 1 35.18 13.24 0.17
CA MET A 1 35.34 11.83 -0.20
C MET A 1 34.14 11.11 0.41
N ILE A 2 33.13 10.80 -0.41
CA ILE A 2 31.96 10.06 0.00
C ILE A 2 32.42 8.59 0.11
N SER A 3 32.23 7.99 1.28
CA SER A 3 32.57 6.59 1.55
C SER A 3 31.78 5.69 0.59
N THR A 4 32.47 5.06 -0.33
CA THR A 4 31.95 3.96 -1.16
C THR A 4 31.97 2.66 -0.35
N GLY A 5 31.17 2.60 0.72
CA GLY A 5 30.81 1.31 1.30
C GLY A 5 29.96 0.52 0.29
N PRO A 6 29.99 -0.82 0.32
CA PRO A 6 29.13 -1.59 -0.56
C PRO A 6 27.68 -1.15 -0.31
N HIS A 7 26.99 -0.72 -1.37
CA HIS A 7 25.56 -0.46 -1.31
C HIS A 7 24.88 -1.75 -0.82
N PRO A 8 23.90 -1.66 0.11
CA PRO A 8 23.18 -2.85 0.55
C PRO A 8 22.61 -3.54 -0.69
N SER A 9 22.99 -4.77 -0.94
CA SER A 9 22.45 -5.55 -2.05
C SER A 9 21.09 -6.09 -1.62
N PHE A 10 20.02 -5.61 -2.24
CA PHE A 10 18.67 -6.15 -2.07
C PHE A 10 18.52 -7.43 -2.88
N HIS A 11 17.92 -8.46 -2.29
CA HIS A 11 17.75 -9.75 -2.95
C HIS A 11 16.27 -10.02 -3.20
N VAL A 12 15.95 -10.33 -4.46
CA VAL A 12 14.60 -10.71 -4.89
C VAL A 12 14.67 -11.97 -5.74
N ARG A 13 13.77 -12.89 -5.49
CA ARG A 13 13.68 -14.15 -6.25
C ARG A 13 12.25 -14.37 -6.73
N ALA A 14 12.12 -14.74 -8.01
CA ALA A 14 10.87 -15.16 -8.61
C ALA A 14 11.02 -16.60 -9.10
N VAL A 15 10.08 -17.47 -8.69
CA VAL A 15 10.11 -18.89 -9.03
C VAL A 15 8.81 -19.29 -9.71
N HIS A 16 8.89 -20.26 -10.61
CA HIS A 16 7.72 -20.87 -11.22
C HIS A 16 6.99 -21.76 -10.21
N CYS A 17 5.67 -21.63 -10.17
CA CYS A 17 4.77 -22.50 -9.42
C CYS A 17 3.42 -22.52 -10.16
N ASP A 18 3.00 -23.68 -10.63
CA ASP A 18 1.71 -23.81 -11.32
C ASP A 18 0.57 -23.44 -10.39
N TYR A 19 -0.42 -22.69 -10.89
CA TYR A 19 -1.56 -22.24 -10.08
C TYR A 19 -2.44 -23.38 -9.59
N GLN A 20 -2.37 -24.54 -10.24
CA GLN A 20 -3.09 -25.77 -9.86
C GLN A 20 -2.31 -26.63 -8.86
N SER A 21 -1.08 -26.23 -8.51
CA SER A 21 -0.26 -26.94 -7.53
C SER A 21 -0.93 -27.08 -6.18
N GLY A 22 -0.74 -28.23 -5.54
CA GLY A 22 -1.19 -28.47 -4.17
C GLY A 22 -0.34 -27.73 -3.13
N ASP A 23 -0.79 -27.78 -1.86
CA ASP A 23 -0.13 -27.07 -0.76
C ASP A 23 1.35 -27.37 -0.60
N GLU A 24 1.77 -28.66 -0.76
CA GLU A 24 3.17 -29.05 -0.65
C GLU A 24 4.04 -28.48 -1.77
N GLU A 25 3.54 -28.45 -3.00
CA GLU A 25 4.27 -27.91 -4.15
C GLU A 25 4.41 -26.39 -4.03
N VAL A 26 3.34 -25.69 -3.60
CA VAL A 26 3.38 -24.25 -3.31
C VAL A 26 4.36 -23.94 -2.19
N TYR A 27 4.37 -24.76 -1.12
CA TYR A 27 5.35 -24.62 -0.03
C TYR A 27 6.78 -24.80 -0.52
N LEU A 28 7.06 -25.83 -1.32
CA LEU A 28 8.41 -26.07 -1.86
C LEU A 28 8.84 -24.95 -2.81
N ALA A 29 7.92 -24.42 -3.62
CA ALA A 29 8.19 -23.28 -4.48
C ALA A 29 8.49 -22.01 -3.65
N LEU A 30 7.68 -21.71 -2.65
CA LEU A 30 7.93 -20.54 -1.77
C LEU A 30 9.23 -20.71 -0.99
N LYS A 31 9.59 -21.94 -0.57
CA LYS A 31 10.86 -22.24 0.08
C LYS A 31 12.05 -22.00 -0.87
N ARG A 32 11.92 -22.29 -2.17
CA ARG A 32 12.95 -21.95 -3.17
C ARG A 32 13.08 -20.42 -3.34
N ALA A 33 11.98 -19.68 -3.32
CA ALA A 33 12.01 -18.22 -3.43
C ALA A 33 12.58 -17.56 -2.17
N ALA A 34 12.01 -17.86 -1.00
CA ALA A 34 12.32 -17.17 0.24
C ALA A 34 13.54 -17.74 1.00
N GLY A 35 13.80 -19.05 0.90
CA GLY A 35 14.86 -19.71 1.66
C GLY A 35 16.26 -19.08 1.52
N PRO A 36 16.70 -18.65 0.33
CA PRO A 36 18.00 -18.02 0.12
C PRO A 36 18.12 -16.57 0.61
N LEU A 37 17.04 -15.94 1.11
CA LEU A 37 17.04 -14.57 1.62
C LEU A 37 17.64 -14.52 3.04
N THR A 38 18.95 -14.75 3.15
CA THR A 38 19.64 -14.94 4.44
C THR A 38 19.45 -13.77 5.40
N GLN A 39 19.54 -12.53 4.92
CA GLN A 39 19.39 -11.32 5.73
C GLN A 39 17.97 -11.21 6.34
N ALA A 40 16.94 -11.55 5.57
CA ALA A 40 15.58 -11.59 6.07
C ALA A 40 15.42 -12.64 7.18
N TRP A 41 15.94 -13.84 6.95
CA TRP A 41 15.86 -14.92 7.93
C TRP A 41 16.68 -14.67 9.19
N GLU A 42 17.83 -14.00 9.09
CA GLU A 42 18.61 -13.59 10.26
C GLU A 42 17.81 -12.65 11.15
N LYS A 43 17.17 -11.62 10.59
CA LYS A 43 16.30 -10.71 11.33
C LYS A 43 15.10 -11.44 11.95
N LEU A 44 14.41 -12.29 11.16
CA LEU A 44 13.24 -13.04 11.63
C LEU A 44 13.57 -14.03 12.75
N ARG A 45 14.76 -14.68 12.74
CA ARG A 45 15.20 -15.60 13.81
C ARG A 45 15.52 -14.88 15.12
N GLN A 46 15.89 -13.59 15.05
CA GLN A 46 16.15 -12.76 16.22
C GLN A 46 14.87 -12.19 16.81
N ALA A 47 13.80 -12.12 16.02
CA ALA A 47 12.51 -11.61 16.46
C ALA A 47 11.85 -12.54 17.50
N ARG A 48 11.27 -11.97 18.53
CA ARG A 48 10.43 -12.67 19.51
C ARG A 48 8.98 -12.68 19.06
N ARG A 49 8.55 -11.62 18.32
CA ARG A 49 7.19 -11.43 17.88
C ARG A 49 7.18 -10.91 16.45
N ILE A 50 6.48 -11.62 15.55
CA ILE A 50 6.39 -11.30 14.11
C ILE A 50 4.95 -10.98 13.75
N ALA A 51 4.72 -9.80 13.19
CA ALA A 51 3.47 -9.39 12.59
C ALA A 51 3.42 -9.82 11.12
N ILE A 52 2.34 -10.42 10.69
CA ILE A 52 2.11 -10.84 9.31
C ILE A 52 0.93 -10.06 8.73
N LYS A 53 1.17 -9.26 7.69
CA LYS A 53 0.13 -8.59 6.94
C LYS A 53 -0.19 -9.36 5.67
N PHE A 54 -1.25 -10.14 5.70
CA PHE A 54 -1.84 -10.72 4.51
C PHE A 54 -2.82 -9.76 3.85
N ASN A 55 -2.88 -9.74 2.52
CA ASN A 55 -3.96 -9.07 1.80
C ASN A 55 -5.21 -9.97 1.81
N GLN A 56 -6.08 -9.76 2.77
CA GLN A 56 -7.27 -10.59 3.04
C GLN A 56 -8.52 -9.78 3.39
N ASP A 57 -8.43 -8.45 3.45
CA ASP A 57 -9.57 -7.61 3.79
C ASP A 57 -10.43 -7.30 2.58
N PHE A 58 -11.43 -8.15 2.35
CA PHE A 58 -12.44 -7.96 1.33
C PHE A 58 -13.74 -8.67 1.73
N MET A 59 -14.89 -8.13 1.33
CA MET A 59 -16.16 -8.80 1.58
C MET A 59 -16.21 -10.16 0.87
N PRO A 60 -16.51 -11.26 1.55
CA PRO A 60 -16.57 -12.59 0.92
C PRO A 60 -17.47 -12.64 -0.33
N THR A 61 -18.55 -11.84 -0.34
CA THR A 61 -19.49 -11.74 -1.46
C THR A 61 -18.95 -10.99 -2.67
N TRP A 62 -17.84 -10.26 -2.52
CA TRP A 62 -17.20 -9.48 -3.58
C TRP A 62 -15.93 -10.14 -4.11
N VAL A 63 -15.50 -11.22 -3.48
CA VAL A 63 -14.32 -11.95 -3.93
C VAL A 63 -14.61 -12.61 -5.26
N VAL A 64 -13.83 -12.23 -6.27
CA VAL A 64 -13.90 -12.85 -7.61
C VAL A 64 -12.94 -14.03 -7.66
N THR A 65 -13.42 -15.15 -8.16
CA THR A 65 -12.61 -16.36 -8.34
C THR A 65 -12.53 -16.76 -9.81
N TYR A 66 -11.40 -17.34 -10.18
CA TYR A 66 -11.21 -18.02 -11.44
C TYR A 66 -10.85 -19.48 -11.17
N GLN A 67 -11.66 -20.41 -11.64
CA GLN A 67 -11.49 -21.86 -11.38
C GLN A 67 -11.26 -22.19 -9.90
N GLY A 68 -11.99 -21.53 -9.01
CA GLY A 68 -11.86 -21.70 -7.56
C GLY A 68 -10.73 -20.92 -6.88
N HIS A 69 -9.86 -20.26 -7.64
CA HIS A 69 -8.75 -19.46 -7.12
C HIS A 69 -9.14 -17.99 -6.98
N ARG A 70 -8.84 -17.39 -5.83
CA ARG A 70 -9.07 -15.96 -5.57
C ARG A 70 -8.11 -15.10 -6.41
N GLN A 71 -8.65 -14.09 -7.08
CA GLN A 71 -7.88 -13.19 -7.92
C GLN A 71 -7.30 -11.98 -7.15
N GLN A 72 -8.07 -11.48 -6.18
CA GLN A 72 -7.77 -10.23 -5.48
C GLN A 72 -6.99 -10.43 -4.19
N LEU A 73 -7.16 -11.60 -3.57
CA LEU A 73 -6.62 -11.91 -2.24
C LEU A 73 -5.57 -13.01 -2.33
N VAL A 74 -4.66 -13.01 -1.36
CA VAL A 74 -3.65 -14.07 -1.21
C VAL A 74 -4.36 -15.42 -1.09
N SER A 75 -3.88 -16.42 -1.82
CA SER A 75 -4.45 -17.77 -1.83
C SER A 75 -4.12 -18.53 -0.54
N ASP A 76 -5.02 -19.45 -0.16
CA ASP A 76 -4.83 -20.28 1.05
C ASP A 76 -3.53 -21.10 1.01
N PRO A 77 -3.12 -21.72 -0.14
CA PRO A 77 -1.83 -22.41 -0.23
C PRO A 77 -0.64 -21.52 0.07
N VAL A 78 -0.64 -20.26 -0.42
CA VAL A 78 0.47 -19.31 -0.15
C VAL A 78 0.46 -18.87 1.32
N MET A 79 -0.71 -18.70 1.93
CA MET A 79 -0.80 -18.41 3.37
C MET A 79 -0.24 -19.58 4.19
N ARG A 80 -0.66 -20.83 3.90
CA ARG A 80 -0.14 -22.04 4.57
C ARG A 80 1.37 -22.18 4.41
N ALA A 81 1.87 -21.99 3.18
CA ALA A 81 3.29 -22.04 2.89
C ALA A 81 4.09 -21.01 3.68
N THR A 82 3.58 -19.76 3.76
CA THR A 82 4.19 -18.69 4.54
C THR A 82 4.26 -19.03 6.03
N LEU A 83 3.14 -19.43 6.61
CA LEU A 83 3.08 -19.76 8.04
C LEU A 83 3.96 -20.95 8.38
N ARG A 84 3.96 -21.98 7.54
CA ARG A 84 4.83 -23.16 7.71
C ARG A 84 6.31 -22.77 7.68
N LEU A 85 6.75 -21.95 6.71
CA LEU A 85 8.13 -21.45 6.64
C LEU A 85 8.53 -20.66 7.89
N LEU A 86 7.67 -19.77 8.35
CA LEU A 86 7.93 -18.99 9.57
C LEU A 86 8.04 -19.89 10.80
N ARG A 87 7.16 -20.88 10.97
CA ARG A 87 7.24 -21.86 12.06
C ARG A 87 8.49 -22.74 12.00
N GLU A 88 8.93 -23.13 10.80
CA GLU A 88 10.16 -23.95 10.62
C GLU A 88 11.44 -23.14 10.88
N GLN A 89 11.46 -21.87 10.52
CA GLN A 89 12.66 -21.06 10.51
C GLN A 89 12.83 -20.16 11.75
N THR A 90 11.77 -19.95 12.54
CA THR A 90 11.78 -19.06 13.71
C THR A 90 11.14 -19.72 14.93
N ARG A 91 11.38 -19.13 16.10
CA ARG A 91 10.70 -19.46 17.36
C ARG A 91 9.77 -18.34 17.84
N ALA A 92 9.56 -17.34 16.98
CA ALA A 92 8.79 -16.16 17.29
C ALA A 92 7.31 -16.50 17.53
N GLU A 93 6.67 -15.69 18.36
CA GLU A 93 5.22 -15.59 18.39
C GLU A 93 4.75 -14.97 17.08
N LEU A 94 3.85 -15.64 16.37
CA LEU A 94 3.28 -15.14 15.11
C LEU A 94 1.87 -14.60 15.37
N PHE A 95 1.55 -13.47 14.77
CA PHE A 95 0.17 -12.98 14.68
C PHE A 95 -0.08 -12.35 13.32
N ALA A 96 -1.30 -12.49 12.82
CA ALA A 96 -1.73 -11.79 11.62
C ALA A 96 -2.47 -10.50 12.03
N ILE A 97 -2.32 -9.44 11.23
CA ILE A 97 -2.98 -8.15 11.49
C ILE A 97 -3.49 -7.52 10.20
N ASP A 98 -4.69 -6.96 10.27
CA ASP A 98 -5.26 -6.10 9.24
C ASP A 98 -6.19 -5.06 9.89
N VAL A 99 -6.36 -3.90 9.25
CA VAL A 99 -7.41 -2.94 9.60
C VAL A 99 -8.57 -3.15 8.64
N GLY A 100 -9.56 -3.90 9.08
CA GLY A 100 -10.68 -4.31 8.24
C GLY A 100 -11.58 -3.16 7.80
N VAL A 101 -11.68 -2.91 6.49
CA VAL A 101 -12.63 -1.93 5.92
C VAL A 101 -14.06 -2.42 6.10
N GLU A 102 -14.26 -3.72 6.01
CA GLU A 102 -15.58 -4.33 5.98
C GLU A 102 -16.21 -4.44 7.37
N SER A 103 -15.40 -4.51 8.42
CA SER A 103 -15.90 -4.48 9.80
C SER A 103 -16.71 -3.22 10.10
N LEU A 104 -16.40 -2.09 9.42
CA LEU A 104 -17.16 -0.83 9.54
C LEU A 104 -18.52 -0.87 8.84
N ARG A 105 -18.60 -1.50 7.68
CA ARG A 105 -19.85 -1.57 6.90
C ARG A 105 -20.87 -2.49 7.53
N LEU A 106 -20.42 -3.51 8.24
CA LEU A 106 -21.26 -4.52 8.87
C LEU A 106 -21.50 -4.26 10.35
N GLY A 107 -20.90 -3.22 10.91
CA GLY A 107 -21.23 -2.68 12.23
C GLY A 107 -20.72 -3.47 13.44
N GLU A 108 -19.95 -4.55 13.28
CA GLU A 108 -19.64 -5.44 14.41
C GLU A 108 -18.21 -6.02 14.47
N GLY A 109 -17.27 -5.61 13.63
CA GLY A 109 -15.89 -6.14 13.68
C GLY A 109 -15.73 -7.64 13.36
N ARG A 110 -16.78 -8.30 12.92
CA ARG A 110 -16.85 -9.77 12.81
C ARG A 110 -16.21 -10.33 11.56
N LEU A 111 -15.90 -9.51 10.56
CA LEU A 111 -15.40 -9.99 9.27
C LEU A 111 -13.97 -9.56 8.96
N ALA A 112 -13.36 -8.74 9.79
CA ALA A 112 -11.94 -8.47 9.65
C ALA A 112 -11.17 -9.80 9.68
N GLY A 113 -10.37 -10.04 8.63
CA GLY A 113 -9.64 -11.29 8.49
C GLY A 113 -10.47 -12.54 8.20
N ALA A 114 -11.79 -12.45 7.95
CA ALA A 114 -12.66 -13.63 7.75
C ALA A 114 -12.11 -14.61 6.70
N MET A 115 -11.50 -14.11 5.63
CA MET A 115 -10.91 -14.94 4.58
C MET A 115 -9.61 -15.64 5.01
N ALA A 116 -8.90 -15.10 6.00
CA ALA A 116 -7.67 -15.67 6.54
C ALA A 116 -7.91 -16.62 7.71
N LEU A 117 -8.97 -16.40 8.49
CA LEU A 117 -9.22 -17.11 9.74
C LEU A 117 -9.17 -18.65 9.65
N PRO A 118 -9.69 -19.32 8.61
CA PRO A 118 -9.57 -20.77 8.49
C PRO A 118 -8.11 -21.22 8.51
N VAL A 119 -7.26 -20.64 7.69
CA VAL A 119 -5.84 -20.99 7.60
C VAL A 119 -5.07 -20.58 8.88
N LEU A 120 -5.37 -19.42 9.46
CA LEU A 120 -4.73 -18.99 10.69
C LEU A 120 -4.98 -19.95 11.85
N ARG A 121 -6.21 -20.52 11.95
CA ARG A 121 -6.56 -21.52 12.95
C ARG A 121 -5.83 -22.84 12.78
N GLU A 122 -5.55 -23.27 11.56
CA GLU A 122 -4.73 -24.48 11.26
C GLU A 122 -3.33 -24.38 11.87
N PHE A 123 -2.79 -23.17 11.98
CA PHE A 123 -1.43 -22.89 12.48
C PHE A 123 -1.40 -22.29 13.89
N ASP A 124 -2.54 -22.18 14.55
CA ASP A 124 -2.67 -21.52 15.85
C ASP A 124 -2.03 -20.12 15.86
N VAL A 125 -2.39 -19.32 14.84
CA VAL A 125 -1.94 -17.93 14.68
C VAL A 125 -3.11 -16.99 14.98
N PRO A 126 -3.02 -16.14 16.02
CA PRO A 126 -4.07 -15.18 16.33
C PRO A 126 -4.18 -14.11 15.25
N PHE A 127 -5.41 -13.64 15.04
CA PHE A 127 -5.69 -12.48 14.20
C PHE A 127 -5.99 -11.26 15.09
N VAL A 128 -5.29 -10.15 14.81
CA VAL A 128 -5.52 -8.86 15.44
C VAL A 128 -6.31 -7.99 14.46
N ASP A 129 -7.51 -7.58 14.86
CA ASP A 129 -8.26 -6.56 14.14
C ASP A 129 -7.73 -5.18 14.54
N GLY A 130 -6.92 -4.59 13.67
CA GLY A 130 -6.33 -3.27 13.90
C GLY A 130 -7.35 -2.13 13.93
N HIS A 131 -8.63 -2.40 13.60
CA HIS A 131 -9.71 -1.42 13.73
C HIS A 131 -10.11 -1.19 15.19
N VAL A 132 -10.07 -2.24 16.00
CA VAL A 132 -10.42 -2.19 17.45
C VAL A 132 -9.17 -2.07 18.34
N ASP A 133 -8.00 -2.32 17.79
CA ASP A 133 -6.73 -2.16 18.50
C ASP A 133 -6.48 -0.70 18.87
N PRO A 134 -5.91 -0.37 20.03
CA PRO A 134 -5.56 1.00 20.38
C PRO A 134 -4.61 1.63 19.35
N VAL A 135 -4.91 2.86 18.96
CA VAL A 135 -4.09 3.61 17.99
C VAL A 135 -2.97 4.35 18.71
N VAL A 136 -1.76 4.27 18.16
CA VAL A 136 -0.59 5.04 18.56
C VAL A 136 -0.03 5.83 17.39
N TRP A 137 0.59 7.00 17.67
CA TRP A 137 1.22 7.83 16.66
C TRP A 137 2.70 7.50 16.56
N VAL A 138 3.12 7.03 15.40
CA VAL A 138 4.51 6.60 15.13
C VAL A 138 5.18 7.62 14.21
N PRO A 139 6.35 8.17 14.58
CA PRO A 139 7.13 9.03 13.70
C PRO A 139 7.69 8.22 12.52
N VAL A 140 7.84 8.87 11.36
CA VAL A 140 8.52 8.27 10.22
C VAL A 140 10.03 8.29 10.46
N PRO A 141 10.72 7.14 10.42
CA PRO A 141 12.17 7.10 10.60
C PRO A 141 12.89 7.96 9.54
N GLY A 142 13.73 8.88 10.00
CA GLY A 142 14.45 9.81 9.13
C GLY A 142 13.63 10.99 8.60
N GLY A 143 12.38 11.14 9.05
CA GLY A 143 11.43 12.17 8.59
C GLY A 143 10.50 11.66 7.49
N GLY A 144 9.27 12.17 7.48
CA GLY A 144 8.26 11.76 6.51
C GLY A 144 8.30 12.59 5.24
N GLN A 145 7.73 12.04 4.18
CA GLN A 145 7.61 12.69 2.87
C GLN A 145 6.45 13.68 2.84
N ILE A 146 5.33 13.29 3.46
CA ILE A 146 4.12 14.12 3.50
C ILE A 146 3.68 14.42 4.94
N PHE A 147 3.87 13.50 5.89
CA PHE A 147 3.58 13.71 7.31
C PHE A 147 4.70 13.17 8.18
N GLN A 148 5.02 13.85 9.27
CA GLN A 148 6.08 13.42 10.19
C GLN A 148 5.74 12.17 10.98
N ARG A 149 4.46 11.87 11.18
CA ARG A 149 3.98 10.71 11.94
C ARG A 149 2.62 10.22 11.46
N TYR A 150 2.36 8.95 11.70
CA TYR A 150 1.12 8.28 11.31
C TYR A 150 0.47 7.55 12.46
N PRO A 151 -0.88 7.45 12.49
CA PRO A 151 -1.58 6.60 13.43
C PRO A 151 -1.49 5.15 12.93
N VAL A 152 -1.13 4.24 13.84
CA VAL A 152 -1.07 2.80 13.55
C VAL A 152 -1.64 2.00 14.73
N PRO A 153 -2.13 0.77 14.52
CA PRO A 153 -2.52 -0.12 15.61
C PRO A 153 -1.34 -0.38 16.55
N ARG A 154 -1.57 -0.37 17.86
CA ARG A 154 -0.53 -0.57 18.87
C ARG A 154 0.18 -1.92 18.69
N SER A 155 -0.58 -2.98 18.43
CA SER A 155 -0.03 -4.33 18.33
C SER A 155 1.10 -4.47 17.31
N ILE A 156 1.04 -3.69 16.19
CA ILE A 156 2.12 -3.76 15.19
C ILE A 156 3.40 -3.08 15.67
N THR A 157 3.31 -2.07 16.55
CA THR A 157 4.48 -1.40 17.12
C THR A 157 5.18 -2.26 18.17
N GLU A 158 4.53 -3.31 18.65
CA GLU A 158 5.07 -4.28 19.60
C GLU A 158 5.70 -5.49 18.89
N ALA A 159 5.63 -5.56 17.56
CA ALA A 159 6.31 -6.59 16.78
C ALA A 159 7.78 -6.21 16.56
N ASP A 160 8.66 -7.21 16.65
CA ASP A 160 10.09 -7.04 16.36
C ASP A 160 10.37 -7.09 14.83
N ALA A 161 9.46 -7.68 14.05
CA ALA A 161 9.56 -7.77 12.60
C ALA A 161 8.17 -7.83 11.93
N VAL A 162 8.12 -7.36 10.69
CA VAL A 162 6.92 -7.40 9.83
C VAL A 162 7.18 -8.25 8.60
N VAL A 163 6.21 -9.08 8.23
CA VAL A 163 6.16 -9.83 6.97
C VAL A 163 4.97 -9.34 6.16
N SER A 164 5.19 -8.90 4.93
CA SER A 164 4.13 -8.47 4.01
C SER A 164 3.87 -9.54 2.96
N VAL A 165 2.62 -9.98 2.85
CA VAL A 165 2.21 -11.00 1.87
C VAL A 165 1.06 -10.45 1.04
N GLN A 166 1.28 -10.30 -0.26
CA GLN A 166 0.35 -9.60 -1.16
C GLN A 166 0.09 -10.42 -2.43
N LYS A 167 -1.02 -10.13 -3.09
CA LYS A 167 -1.36 -10.61 -4.42
C LYS A 167 -0.72 -9.74 -5.50
N LEU A 168 -0.25 -10.36 -6.59
CA LEU A 168 0.23 -9.64 -7.77
C LEU A 168 -0.96 -9.05 -8.53
N LYS A 169 -1.16 -7.73 -8.49
CA LYS A 169 -2.32 -7.08 -9.15
C LYS A 169 -2.10 -5.60 -9.43
N ASN A 170 -2.87 -5.05 -10.37
CA ASN A 170 -2.95 -3.62 -10.59
C ASN A 170 -3.83 -2.91 -9.55
N HIS A 171 -3.75 -1.59 -9.54
CA HIS A 171 -4.57 -0.70 -8.73
C HIS A 171 -4.94 0.55 -9.51
N VAL A 172 -6.21 0.87 -9.55
CA VAL A 172 -6.76 2.00 -10.31
C VAL A 172 -6.15 3.36 -9.93
N PHE A 173 -5.74 3.56 -8.68
CA PHE A 173 -5.17 4.84 -8.22
C PHE A 173 -3.64 4.82 -8.08
N ALA A 174 -3.06 3.71 -7.65
CA ALA A 174 -1.63 3.58 -7.39
C ALA A 174 -0.86 2.85 -8.50
N GLY A 175 -1.53 2.49 -9.60
CA GLY A 175 -0.95 1.72 -10.72
C GLY A 175 -0.77 0.24 -10.41
N VAL A 176 -0.09 -0.08 -9.31
CA VAL A 176 0.15 -1.45 -8.85
C VAL A 176 -0.28 -1.63 -7.39
N THR A 177 -0.72 -2.85 -7.06
CA THR A 177 -0.93 -3.30 -5.67
C THR A 177 0.06 -4.41 -5.39
N LEU A 178 1.07 -4.10 -4.59
CA LEU A 178 2.16 -4.97 -4.21
C LEU A 178 2.41 -4.85 -2.69
N CYS A 179 3.54 -5.30 -2.18
CA CYS A 179 3.81 -5.33 -0.74
C CYS A 179 3.81 -3.94 -0.08
N LEU A 180 4.28 -2.90 -0.76
CA LEU A 180 4.23 -1.52 -0.25
C LEU A 180 2.78 -1.05 -0.05
N LYS A 181 1.93 -1.23 -1.07
CA LYS A 181 0.52 -0.84 -0.98
C LYS A 181 -0.26 -1.67 0.04
N ASN A 182 0.16 -2.91 0.31
CA ASN A 182 -0.42 -3.77 1.35
C ASN A 182 -0.36 -3.12 2.73
N LEU A 183 0.71 -2.36 3.02
CA LEU A 183 0.91 -1.68 4.32
C LEU A 183 -0.16 -0.61 4.60
N PHE A 184 -0.80 -0.07 3.56
CA PHE A 184 -1.96 0.81 3.71
C PHE A 184 -3.10 0.16 4.52
N GLY A 185 -3.22 -1.16 4.46
CA GLY A 185 -4.15 -1.93 5.27
C GLY A 185 -3.89 -1.87 6.79
N LEU A 186 -2.79 -1.26 7.21
CA LEU A 186 -2.44 -1.03 8.63
C LEU A 186 -2.78 0.38 9.11
N VAL A 187 -3.38 1.23 8.26
CA VAL A 187 -3.80 2.58 8.64
C VAL A 187 -5.24 2.54 9.15
N PRO A 188 -5.53 3.11 10.33
CA PRO A 188 -6.89 3.17 10.88
C PRO A 188 -7.88 3.83 9.91
N ILE A 189 -9.11 3.34 9.90
CA ILE A 189 -10.17 3.82 9.01
C ILE A 189 -10.95 4.97 9.64
N GLN A 190 -11.07 4.94 10.95
CA GLN A 190 -11.90 5.86 11.73
C GLN A 190 -11.12 6.97 12.43
N PRO A 191 -11.81 8.02 12.88
CA PRO A 191 -11.28 9.32 13.24
C PRO A 191 -10.67 9.44 14.63
N ARG A 192 -10.31 8.41 15.33
CA ARG A 192 -9.38 8.56 16.46
C ARG A 192 -7.97 8.96 15.99
N GLY A 193 -7.80 9.09 14.72
CA GLY A 193 -6.72 9.63 13.94
C GLY A 193 -7.35 10.32 12.74
N ARG A 194 -6.76 10.14 11.57
CA ARG A 194 -7.31 10.66 10.32
C ARG A 194 -8.01 9.55 9.56
N PRO A 195 -9.19 9.78 8.96
CA PRO A 195 -9.88 8.77 8.18
C PRO A 195 -8.96 8.17 7.12
N ARG A 196 -9.07 6.88 6.85
CA ARG A 196 -8.31 6.23 5.77
C ARG A 196 -8.46 6.96 4.44
N ALA A 197 -9.68 7.49 4.14
CA ALA A 197 -9.93 8.34 2.97
C ALA A 197 -9.10 9.64 2.96
N TYR A 198 -8.66 10.13 4.09
CA TYR A 198 -7.78 11.29 4.20
C TYR A 198 -6.39 11.00 3.62
N TYR A 199 -5.89 9.79 3.81
CA TYR A 199 -4.59 9.36 3.30
C TYR A 199 -4.67 8.86 1.86
N HIS A 200 -5.82 8.27 1.45
CA HIS A 200 -6.05 7.82 0.08
C HIS A 200 -6.50 8.99 -0.82
N HIS A 201 -5.70 10.02 -0.86
CA HIS A 201 -5.99 11.27 -1.56
C HIS A 201 -5.00 11.48 -2.71
N LEU A 202 -5.48 12.07 -3.80
CA LEU A 202 -4.66 12.45 -4.94
C LEU A 202 -3.48 13.34 -4.49
N VAL A 203 -2.31 13.15 -5.06
CA VAL A 203 -1.02 13.73 -4.69
C VAL A 203 -0.45 13.17 -3.38
N ARG A 204 -1.26 12.97 -2.36
CA ARG A 204 -0.82 12.54 -1.02
C ARG A 204 -0.44 11.05 -0.96
N LEU A 205 -1.20 10.21 -1.67
CA LEU A 205 -1.10 8.74 -1.56
C LEU A 205 0.31 8.17 -1.82
N PRO A 206 1.04 8.55 -2.88
CA PRO A 206 2.36 7.99 -3.14
C PRO A 206 3.38 8.27 -2.03
N TYR A 207 3.40 9.49 -1.52
CA TYR A 207 4.29 9.90 -0.44
C TYR A 207 3.94 9.23 0.88
N MET A 208 2.65 9.11 1.17
CA MET A 208 2.18 8.39 2.35
C MET A 208 2.56 6.91 2.30
N LEU A 209 2.48 6.25 1.14
CA LEU A 209 2.90 4.87 0.98
C LEU A 209 4.41 4.72 1.21
N ALA A 210 5.23 5.66 0.70
CA ALA A 210 6.67 5.68 0.96
C ALA A 210 6.98 5.82 2.47
N ASP A 211 6.24 6.69 3.16
CA ASP A 211 6.35 6.86 4.61
C ASP A 211 5.99 5.59 5.38
N LEU A 212 4.89 4.92 5.01
CA LEU A 212 4.49 3.64 5.62
C LEU A 212 5.52 2.54 5.36
N GLY A 213 6.14 2.53 4.16
CA GLY A 213 7.26 1.65 3.86
C GLY A 213 8.37 1.76 4.89
N ARG A 214 8.76 2.99 5.26
CA ARG A 214 9.79 3.25 6.26
C ARG A 214 9.36 2.91 7.69
N ILE A 215 8.09 3.15 8.03
CA ILE A 215 7.58 2.86 9.38
C ILE A 215 7.57 1.36 9.64
N PHE A 216 7.08 0.57 8.70
CA PHE A 216 6.89 -0.87 8.90
C PHE A 216 8.10 -1.70 8.46
N ASP A 217 8.87 -1.23 7.50
CA ASP A 217 10.08 -1.84 6.91
C ASP A 217 10.03 -3.38 6.89
N PRO A 218 9.09 -4.00 6.13
CA PRO A 218 8.89 -5.44 6.18
C PRO A 218 10.18 -6.17 5.79
N VAL A 219 10.64 -7.06 6.66
CA VAL A 219 11.90 -7.79 6.48
C VAL A 219 11.81 -8.95 5.50
N LEU A 220 10.57 -9.44 5.25
CA LEU A 220 10.27 -10.43 4.23
C LEU A 220 9.00 -10.02 3.49
N ASN A 221 9.09 -9.96 2.17
CA ASN A 221 8.03 -9.55 1.27
C ASN A 221 7.73 -10.71 0.33
N ILE A 222 6.47 -11.15 0.29
CA ILE A 222 6.03 -12.29 -0.52
C ILE A 222 4.90 -11.84 -1.45
N ILE A 223 5.00 -12.18 -2.73
CA ILE A 223 3.97 -11.91 -3.73
C ILE A 223 3.42 -13.23 -4.25
N ASP A 224 2.13 -13.40 -4.05
CA ASP A 224 1.33 -14.47 -4.64
C ASP A 224 0.95 -14.09 -6.08
N GLY A 225 1.65 -14.66 -7.02
CA GLY A 225 1.44 -14.51 -8.47
C GLY A 225 0.86 -15.77 -9.12
N LEU A 226 0.13 -16.63 -8.40
CA LEU A 226 -0.49 -17.83 -8.98
C LEU A 226 -1.62 -17.45 -9.93
N VAL A 227 -2.74 -17.00 -9.38
CA VAL A 227 -3.85 -16.36 -10.12
C VAL A 227 -3.95 -14.92 -9.67
N CYS A 228 -3.85 -14.00 -10.59
CA CYS A 228 -3.66 -12.58 -10.37
C CYS A 228 -4.81 -11.77 -11.01
N GLN A 229 -4.78 -10.46 -10.84
CA GLN A 229 -5.79 -9.57 -11.37
C GLN A 229 -5.20 -8.36 -12.08
N ALA A 230 -5.71 -8.07 -13.29
CA ALA A 230 -5.48 -6.80 -13.97
C ALA A 230 -6.78 -5.97 -13.95
N GLY A 231 -6.67 -4.63 -13.95
CA GLY A 231 -7.81 -3.72 -14.00
C GLY A 231 -7.95 -2.85 -12.76
N GLU A 232 -9.08 -2.94 -12.06
CA GLU A 232 -9.45 -2.00 -10.99
C GLU A 232 -9.05 -2.43 -9.58
N GLU A 233 -8.83 -3.69 -9.30
CA GLU A 233 -8.63 -4.29 -7.98
C GLU A 233 -9.91 -4.84 -7.33
N TRP A 234 -11.06 -4.19 -7.44
CA TRP A 234 -12.31 -4.61 -6.79
C TRP A 234 -13.52 -4.71 -7.74
N GLY A 235 -13.31 -4.52 -9.04
CA GLY A 235 -14.38 -4.63 -10.04
C GLY A 235 -14.66 -6.06 -10.46
N GLN A 236 -15.93 -6.41 -10.62
CA GLN A 236 -16.33 -7.73 -11.16
C GLN A 236 -15.91 -7.93 -12.61
N GLY A 237 -15.62 -6.84 -13.33
CA GLY A 237 -15.15 -6.87 -14.72
C GLY A 237 -13.64 -7.04 -14.89
N ASP A 238 -12.92 -7.17 -13.79
CA ASP A 238 -11.47 -7.35 -13.83
C ASP A 238 -11.08 -8.71 -14.39
N GLN A 239 -9.94 -8.74 -15.08
CA GLN A 239 -9.51 -9.90 -15.82
C GLN A 239 -8.54 -10.75 -15.00
N PRO A 240 -8.78 -12.07 -14.87
CA PRO A 240 -7.80 -12.97 -14.25
C PRO A 240 -6.54 -13.04 -15.10
N ARG A 241 -5.41 -13.22 -14.42
CA ARG A 241 -4.11 -13.51 -15.04
C ARG A 241 -3.50 -14.72 -14.35
N ILE A 242 -3.30 -15.78 -15.11
CA ILE A 242 -2.54 -16.95 -14.65
C ILE A 242 -1.07 -16.63 -14.87
N CYS A 243 -0.33 -16.42 -13.81
CA CYS A 243 1.08 -16.02 -13.87
C CYS A 243 2.04 -17.11 -13.37
N ASN A 244 1.51 -18.12 -12.68
CA ASN A 244 2.30 -19.27 -12.19
C ASN A 244 3.59 -18.86 -11.47
N THR A 245 3.51 -17.82 -10.65
CA THR A 245 4.67 -17.13 -10.10
C THR A 245 4.55 -16.98 -8.59
N LEU A 246 5.64 -17.24 -7.86
CA LEU A 246 5.83 -16.79 -6.48
C LEU A 246 7.08 -15.93 -6.40
N ILE A 247 6.99 -14.79 -5.72
CA ILE A 247 8.11 -13.86 -5.56
C ILE A 247 8.37 -13.66 -4.08
N ALA A 248 9.64 -13.59 -3.69
CA ALA A 248 10.06 -13.21 -2.34
C ALA A 248 11.26 -12.27 -2.40
N GLY A 249 11.32 -11.31 -1.47
CA GLY A 249 12.44 -10.38 -1.35
C GLY A 249 12.63 -9.85 0.07
N ASP A 250 13.82 -9.35 0.35
CA ASP A 250 14.28 -8.89 1.67
C ASP A 250 14.15 -7.36 1.87
N GLN A 251 13.65 -6.64 0.85
CA GLN A 251 13.36 -5.21 0.89
C GLN A 251 12.11 -4.90 0.06
N VAL A 252 11.18 -4.14 0.62
CA VAL A 252 9.82 -3.98 0.06
C VAL A 252 9.83 -3.29 -1.32
N ILE A 253 10.60 -2.21 -1.49
CA ILE A 253 10.62 -1.47 -2.76
C ILE A 253 11.30 -2.30 -3.86
N ALA A 254 12.42 -2.95 -3.55
CA ALA A 254 13.11 -3.83 -4.49
C ALA A 254 12.24 -5.02 -4.90
N THR A 255 11.50 -5.62 -3.95
CA THR A 255 10.56 -6.72 -4.23
C THR A 255 9.46 -6.25 -5.17
N ASP A 256 8.88 -5.09 -4.89
CA ASP A 256 7.79 -4.53 -5.68
C ASP A 256 8.26 -4.03 -7.05
N ALA A 257 9.48 -3.50 -7.16
CA ALA A 257 10.08 -3.12 -8.45
C ALA A 257 10.27 -4.33 -9.37
N CYS A 258 10.84 -5.44 -8.85
CA CYS A 258 10.96 -6.68 -9.61
C CYS A 258 9.59 -7.27 -9.99
N SER A 259 8.60 -7.14 -9.09
CA SER A 259 7.23 -7.60 -9.34
C SER A 259 6.55 -6.76 -10.44
N ALA A 260 6.70 -5.42 -10.40
CA ALA A 260 6.19 -4.53 -11.45
C ALA A 260 6.84 -4.84 -12.81
N TYR A 261 8.15 -5.09 -12.83
CA TYR A 261 8.85 -5.54 -14.04
C TYR A 261 8.28 -6.85 -14.59
N LEU A 262 8.03 -7.86 -13.73
CA LEU A 262 7.40 -9.11 -14.15
C LEU A 262 5.96 -8.91 -14.64
N MET A 263 5.25 -7.88 -14.16
CA MET A 263 3.95 -7.49 -14.70
C MET A 263 4.04 -6.82 -16.08
N GLY A 264 5.24 -6.48 -16.56
CA GLY A 264 5.47 -5.77 -17.82
C GLY A 264 5.44 -4.24 -17.66
N HIS A 265 5.55 -3.74 -16.43
CA HIS A 265 5.62 -2.31 -16.14
C HIS A 265 7.07 -1.89 -15.88
N ASP A 266 7.43 -0.69 -16.31
CA ASP A 266 8.70 -0.10 -15.93
C ASP A 266 8.62 0.40 -14.47
N PRO A 267 9.42 -0.15 -13.52
CA PRO A 267 9.39 0.30 -12.13
C PRO A 267 9.90 1.73 -11.93
N GLN A 268 10.62 2.29 -12.91
CA GLN A 268 11.10 3.67 -12.90
C GLN A 268 10.13 4.66 -13.56
N ALA A 269 9.06 4.16 -14.21
CA ALA A 269 8.03 5.02 -14.76
C ALA A 269 7.30 5.80 -13.67
N ASP A 270 6.84 7.01 -13.99
CA ASP A 270 6.12 7.90 -13.08
C ASP A 270 4.82 8.40 -13.71
N TRP A 271 4.15 9.32 -13.05
CA TRP A 271 2.87 9.90 -13.45
C TRP A 271 2.83 10.33 -14.90
N LEU A 272 1.71 10.04 -15.51
CA LEU A 272 1.27 9.97 -16.89
C LEU A 272 1.79 8.77 -17.68
N THR A 273 2.73 7.98 -17.20
CA THR A 273 3.14 6.74 -17.86
C THR A 273 2.36 5.55 -17.29
N PRO A 274 1.69 4.73 -18.11
CA PRO A 274 1.02 3.53 -17.60
C PRO A 274 1.97 2.63 -16.78
N PRO A 275 1.52 2.06 -15.64
CA PRO A 275 0.17 2.09 -15.09
C PRO A 275 -0.14 3.27 -14.16
N PHE A 276 0.74 4.27 -14.07
CA PHE A 276 0.65 5.41 -13.13
C PHE A 276 -0.12 6.58 -13.73
N HIS A 277 -1.36 6.32 -14.17
CA HIS A 277 -2.20 7.32 -14.85
C HIS A 277 -2.70 8.43 -13.93
N ARG A 278 -2.90 8.12 -12.66
CA ARG A 278 -3.60 9.01 -11.73
C ARG A 278 -2.65 9.77 -10.83
N ASP A 279 -1.60 9.13 -10.34
CA ASP A 279 -0.67 9.71 -9.40
C ASP A 279 0.75 9.17 -9.64
N ARG A 280 1.72 9.74 -8.92
CA ARG A 280 3.11 9.31 -8.97
C ARG A 280 3.25 7.83 -8.59
N ASN A 281 4.33 7.24 -9.05
CA ASN A 281 4.75 5.91 -8.63
C ASN A 281 5.30 5.94 -7.20
N ALA A 282 4.60 5.32 -6.26
CA ALA A 282 5.00 5.28 -4.86
C ALA A 282 6.36 4.57 -4.63
N LEU A 283 6.72 3.61 -5.50
CA LEU A 283 8.02 2.92 -5.44
C LEU A 283 9.14 3.89 -5.80
N LEU A 284 8.94 4.68 -6.85
CA LEU A 284 9.89 5.70 -7.27
C LEU A 284 10.05 6.78 -6.21
N VAL A 285 8.94 7.28 -5.66
CA VAL A 285 8.96 8.25 -4.54
C VAL A 285 9.76 7.73 -3.35
N ALA A 286 9.59 6.47 -2.97
CA ALA A 286 10.35 5.85 -1.88
C ALA A 286 11.86 5.77 -2.20
N ALA A 287 12.21 5.35 -3.43
CA ALA A 287 13.59 5.21 -3.87
C ALA A 287 14.31 6.56 -4.00
N GLU A 288 13.66 7.59 -4.56
CA GLU A 288 14.18 8.97 -4.63
C GLU A 288 14.58 9.52 -3.25
N ASN A 289 13.90 9.05 -2.21
CA ASN A 289 14.16 9.44 -0.84
C ASN A 289 15.06 8.46 -0.07
N GLY A 290 15.78 7.60 -0.79
CA GLY A 290 16.78 6.70 -0.23
C GLY A 290 16.20 5.50 0.54
N PHE A 291 14.96 5.09 0.24
CA PHE A 291 14.36 3.89 0.80
C PHE A 291 14.13 2.83 -0.29
N GLY A 292 15.05 1.88 -0.38
CA GLY A 292 15.03 0.82 -1.40
C GLY A 292 15.54 1.28 -2.77
N SER A 293 15.26 0.52 -3.82
CA SER A 293 15.61 0.84 -5.20
C SER A 293 14.56 0.36 -6.18
N VAL A 294 14.32 1.15 -7.24
CA VAL A 294 13.54 0.78 -8.43
C VAL A 294 14.45 0.47 -9.62
N ASP A 295 15.75 0.72 -9.49
CA ASP A 295 16.76 0.36 -10.48
C ASP A 295 17.13 -1.11 -10.35
N LEU A 296 16.69 -1.92 -11.31
CA LEU A 296 16.92 -3.36 -11.31
C LEU A 296 18.42 -3.74 -11.34
N SER A 297 19.29 -2.84 -11.81
CA SER A 297 20.74 -3.07 -11.81
C SER A 297 21.35 -3.04 -10.40
N GLN A 298 20.66 -2.43 -9.43
CA GLN A 298 21.05 -2.38 -8.02
C GLN A 298 20.42 -3.51 -7.18
N ILE A 299 19.63 -4.38 -7.81
CA ILE A 299 18.92 -5.46 -7.15
C ILE A 299 19.47 -6.79 -7.63
N VAL A 300 19.82 -7.68 -6.71
CA VAL A 300 20.16 -9.07 -7.03
C VAL A 300 18.88 -9.82 -7.32
N PHE A 301 18.40 -9.67 -8.56
CA PHE A 301 17.16 -10.29 -9.02
C PHE A 301 17.45 -11.64 -9.70
N GLN A 302 16.92 -12.72 -9.12
CA GLN A 302 17.00 -14.06 -9.70
C GLN A 302 15.60 -14.55 -10.06
N SER A 303 15.37 -14.81 -11.33
CA SER A 303 14.05 -15.22 -11.85
C SER A 303 14.14 -16.50 -12.68
N GLU A 304 13.26 -17.45 -12.39
CA GLU A 304 12.97 -18.61 -13.24
C GLU A 304 12.03 -18.25 -14.42
N LEU A 305 11.52 -17.00 -14.44
CA LEU A 305 10.49 -16.54 -15.35
C LEU A 305 11.00 -15.40 -16.22
N GLN A 306 10.41 -15.25 -17.38
CA GLN A 306 10.62 -14.11 -18.28
C GLN A 306 9.47 -13.11 -18.14
N ALA A 307 9.80 -11.82 -18.09
CA ALA A 307 8.82 -10.75 -18.13
C ALA A 307 8.32 -10.53 -19.59
N PRO A 308 7.03 -10.20 -19.76
CA PRO A 308 5.98 -10.18 -18.75
C PRO A 308 5.41 -11.58 -18.45
N VAL A 309 5.08 -11.85 -17.18
CA VAL A 309 4.40 -13.11 -16.79
C VAL A 309 2.90 -13.12 -17.09
N GLY A 310 2.37 -11.99 -17.53
CA GLY A 310 0.97 -11.82 -17.93
C GLY A 310 0.71 -10.42 -18.50
N ALA A 311 -0.45 -10.23 -19.10
CA ALA A 311 -0.86 -8.92 -19.64
C ALA A 311 -1.54 -8.10 -18.54
N PHE A 312 -0.81 -7.26 -17.86
CA PHE A 312 -1.32 -6.40 -16.80
C PHE A 312 -1.59 -4.97 -17.30
N PHE A 313 -2.63 -4.36 -16.74
CA PHE A 313 -2.96 -2.95 -16.97
C PHE A 313 -3.74 -2.43 -15.77
N ALA A 314 -3.51 -1.18 -15.37
CA ALA A 314 -4.41 -0.47 -14.49
C ALA A 314 -5.53 0.16 -15.33
N ARG A 315 -6.79 -0.01 -14.90
CA ARG A 315 -7.93 0.58 -15.63
C ARG A 315 -7.95 2.09 -15.45
N GLU A 316 -8.07 2.81 -16.54
CA GLU A 316 -8.38 4.23 -16.53
C GLU A 316 -9.88 4.42 -16.32
N ILE A 317 -10.27 4.87 -15.15
CA ILE A 317 -11.68 5.16 -14.81
C ILE A 317 -12.05 6.63 -14.95
N ASP A 318 -11.05 7.50 -15.08
CA ASP A 318 -11.19 8.94 -15.21
C ASP A 318 -10.53 9.40 -16.52
N LEU A 319 -11.08 10.44 -17.15
CA LEU A 319 -10.48 11.04 -18.33
C LEU A 319 -9.11 11.65 -18.02
N PRO A 320 -8.06 11.43 -18.83
CA PRO A 320 -6.71 11.92 -18.54
C PRO A 320 -6.64 13.44 -18.29
N GLU A 321 -7.33 14.24 -19.12
CA GLU A 321 -7.39 15.69 -18.95
C GLU A 321 -8.04 16.11 -17.63
N ARG A 322 -8.99 15.32 -17.13
CA ARG A 322 -9.63 15.54 -15.84
C ARG A 322 -8.69 15.23 -14.69
N VAL A 323 -7.92 14.15 -14.79
CA VAL A 323 -6.89 13.78 -13.80
C VAL A 323 -5.83 14.88 -13.71
N VAL A 324 -5.38 15.42 -14.86
CA VAL A 324 -4.46 16.55 -14.92
C VAL A 324 -5.02 17.77 -14.19
N SER A 325 -6.28 18.14 -14.49
CA SER A 325 -6.93 19.26 -13.82
C SER A 325 -7.07 19.03 -12.31
N TRP A 326 -7.51 17.85 -11.89
CA TRP A 326 -7.64 17.52 -10.47
C TRP A 326 -6.31 17.56 -9.72
N ARG A 327 -5.25 17.08 -10.34
CA ARG A 327 -3.92 17.07 -9.72
C ARG A 327 -3.43 18.49 -9.48
N ARG A 328 -3.58 19.38 -10.47
CA ARG A 328 -3.26 20.80 -10.36
C ARG A 328 -4.07 21.46 -9.26
N THR A 329 -5.41 21.42 -9.38
CA THR A 329 -6.29 22.12 -8.46
C THR A 329 -6.23 21.56 -7.04
N THR A 330 -5.95 20.27 -6.85
CA THR A 330 -5.67 19.69 -5.52
C THR A 330 -4.42 20.31 -4.89
N ALA A 331 -3.34 20.47 -5.67
CA ALA A 331 -2.11 21.10 -5.18
C ALA A 331 -2.34 22.59 -4.86
N GLU A 332 -3.03 23.31 -5.73
CA GLU A 332 -3.40 24.72 -5.50
C GLU A 332 -4.21 24.89 -4.22
N GLN A 333 -5.20 24.01 -3.96
CA GLN A 333 -6.01 24.07 -2.73
C GLN A 333 -5.17 23.82 -1.47
N ALA A 334 -4.18 22.92 -1.53
CA ALA A 334 -3.27 22.69 -0.42
C ALA A 334 -2.43 23.93 -0.11
N LEU A 335 -1.92 24.60 -1.13
CA LEU A 335 -1.13 25.84 -0.99
C LEU A 335 -1.99 27.00 -0.53
N PHE A 336 -3.24 27.09 -1.04
CA PHE A 336 -4.21 28.07 -0.54
C PHE A 336 -4.45 27.90 0.98
N TYR A 337 -4.63 26.68 1.46
CA TYR A 337 -4.75 26.42 2.89
C TYR A 337 -3.52 26.91 3.66
N ARG A 338 -2.32 26.59 3.20
CA ARG A 338 -1.07 27.02 3.84
C ARG A 338 -1.03 28.56 3.98
N ASP A 339 -1.37 29.25 2.92
CA ASP A 339 -1.28 30.72 2.85
C ASP A 339 -2.39 31.43 3.67
N HIS A 340 -3.53 30.75 3.90
CA HIS A 340 -4.66 31.24 4.68
C HIS A 340 -4.87 30.46 6.00
N GLN A 341 -3.88 29.74 6.46
CA GLN A 341 -3.98 28.81 7.59
C GLN A 341 -4.53 29.49 8.84
N LYS A 342 -4.09 30.69 9.16
CA LYS A 342 -4.52 31.42 10.37
C LYS A 342 -6.04 31.65 10.38
N GLU A 343 -6.61 32.15 9.29
CA GLU A 343 -8.04 32.43 9.18
C GLU A 343 -8.88 31.14 9.19
N ILE A 344 -8.36 30.09 8.52
CA ILE A 344 -9.05 28.80 8.48
C ILE A 344 -9.03 28.12 9.84
N VAL A 345 -7.93 28.19 10.59
CA VAL A 345 -7.81 27.63 11.95
C VAL A 345 -8.77 28.37 12.90
N GLU A 346 -8.88 29.68 12.82
CA GLU A 346 -9.80 30.45 13.66
C GLU A 346 -11.27 29.98 13.52
N ARG A 347 -11.69 29.51 12.34
CA ARG A 347 -13.06 29.11 12.04
C ARG A 347 -13.34 27.62 12.14
N TYR A 348 -12.33 26.78 11.84
CA TYR A 348 -12.55 25.35 11.60
C TYR A 348 -11.65 24.45 12.46
N ALA A 349 -10.98 24.98 13.51
CA ALA A 349 -10.14 24.18 14.41
C ALA A 349 -10.86 22.90 14.89
N GLY A 350 -10.19 21.76 14.80
CA GLY A 350 -10.72 20.45 15.22
C GLY A 350 -11.72 19.82 14.24
N GLN A 351 -11.86 20.36 13.03
CA GLN A 351 -12.77 19.83 12.01
C GLN A 351 -11.99 19.33 10.78
N TYR A 352 -12.58 18.39 10.07
CA TYR A 352 -12.20 18.11 8.69
C TYR A 352 -12.88 19.14 7.78
N ILE A 353 -12.11 19.70 6.85
CA ILE A 353 -12.61 20.60 5.82
C ILE A 353 -12.33 20.04 4.45
N LEU A 354 -13.18 20.39 3.49
CA LEU A 354 -12.97 20.13 2.07
C LEU A 354 -12.82 21.47 1.35
N LEU A 355 -11.63 21.73 0.83
CA LEU A 355 -11.35 22.90 0.00
C LEU A 355 -11.59 22.58 -1.47
N GLN A 356 -12.22 23.51 -2.16
CA GLN A 356 -12.40 23.51 -3.61
C GLN A 356 -12.64 24.95 -4.07
N MET A 357 -11.94 25.39 -5.12
CA MET A 357 -12.06 26.74 -5.66
C MET A 357 -11.78 27.84 -4.61
N ASP A 358 -10.73 27.63 -3.82
CA ASP A 358 -10.27 28.53 -2.75
C ASP A 358 -11.32 28.84 -1.66
N GLU A 359 -12.27 27.91 -1.49
CA GLU A 359 -13.32 28.00 -0.47
C GLU A 359 -13.45 26.71 0.34
N VAL A 360 -13.80 26.84 1.62
CA VAL A 360 -14.23 25.71 2.44
C VAL A 360 -15.66 25.34 2.06
N ARG A 361 -15.80 24.33 1.21
CA ARG A 361 -17.10 23.86 0.68
C ARG A 361 -17.84 22.93 1.65
N TRP A 362 -17.13 22.35 2.60
CA TRP A 362 -17.69 21.43 3.59
C TRP A 362 -16.80 21.36 4.82
N SER A 363 -17.41 21.14 6.00
CA SER A 363 -16.72 20.83 7.24
C SER A 363 -17.53 19.85 8.11
N ASP A 364 -16.83 18.99 8.85
CA ASP A 364 -17.43 18.06 9.82
C ASP A 364 -16.35 17.61 10.82
N PRO A 365 -16.60 17.70 12.14
CA PRO A 365 -15.65 17.24 13.15
C PRO A 365 -15.41 15.73 13.12
N ALA A 366 -16.35 14.92 12.60
CA ALA A 366 -16.24 13.47 12.51
C ALA A 366 -15.70 12.97 11.17
N GLY A 367 -15.46 13.85 10.20
CA GLY A 367 -14.91 13.48 8.89
C GLY A 367 -15.80 12.60 8.02
N ARG A 368 -17.13 12.69 8.18
CA ARG A 368 -18.12 11.88 7.44
C ARG A 368 -18.37 12.42 6.04
N ILE A 369 -17.39 12.30 5.17
CA ILE A 369 -17.28 13.03 3.91
C ILE A 369 -17.97 12.38 2.69
N SER A 370 -18.26 11.06 2.71
CA SER A 370 -18.54 10.30 1.48
C SER A 370 -19.67 10.86 0.60
N LEU A 371 -20.81 11.25 1.17
CA LEU A 371 -21.94 11.78 0.41
C LEU A 371 -21.66 13.21 -0.07
N SER A 372 -21.19 14.07 0.83
CA SER A 372 -20.90 15.48 0.53
C SER A 372 -19.83 15.61 -0.56
N ARG A 373 -18.80 14.76 -0.53
CA ARG A 373 -17.76 14.74 -1.56
C ARG A 373 -18.32 14.43 -2.95
N ARG A 374 -19.22 13.46 -3.08
CA ARG A 374 -19.84 13.12 -4.36
C ARG A 374 -20.69 14.25 -4.92
N GLN A 375 -21.48 14.92 -4.06
CA GLN A 375 -22.31 16.05 -4.46
C GLN A 375 -21.47 17.23 -4.93
N LEU A 376 -20.42 17.59 -4.19
CA LEU A 376 -19.51 18.69 -4.54
C LEU A 376 -18.71 18.39 -5.81
N ALA A 377 -18.23 17.18 -5.98
CA ALA A 377 -17.55 16.75 -7.21
C ALA A 377 -18.45 16.87 -8.45
N GLY A 378 -19.75 16.62 -8.31
CA GLY A 378 -20.71 16.75 -9.41
C GLY A 378 -21.00 18.20 -9.81
N GLN A 379 -20.79 19.18 -8.92
CA GLN A 379 -20.99 20.60 -9.22
C GLN A 379 -19.84 21.19 -10.06
N HIS A 380 -18.60 20.76 -9.80
CA HIS A 380 -17.39 21.22 -10.48
C HIS A 380 -16.50 20.01 -10.80
N PRO A 381 -16.88 19.22 -11.83
CA PRO A 381 -16.23 17.94 -12.11
C PRO A 381 -14.78 18.07 -12.58
N GLU A 382 -14.36 19.23 -13.05
CA GLU A 382 -12.99 19.56 -13.45
C GLU A 382 -12.10 20.00 -12.28
N GLN A 383 -12.70 20.32 -11.13
CA GLN A 383 -11.97 20.82 -9.96
C GLN A 383 -11.66 19.71 -8.96
N GLY A 384 -10.38 19.53 -8.65
CA GLY A 384 -9.95 18.71 -7.54
C GLY A 384 -10.41 19.28 -6.20
N MET A 385 -10.50 18.40 -5.22
CA MET A 385 -10.84 18.78 -3.86
C MET A 385 -9.73 18.33 -2.93
N TRP A 386 -9.40 19.17 -1.95
CA TRP A 386 -8.37 18.84 -0.97
C TRP A 386 -8.98 18.72 0.43
N LEU A 387 -8.82 17.53 1.03
CA LEU A 387 -9.33 17.21 2.35
C LEU A 387 -8.25 17.49 3.41
N LYS A 388 -8.56 18.32 4.40
CA LYS A 388 -7.66 18.64 5.52
C LYS A 388 -8.38 18.48 6.86
N TYR A 389 -7.69 17.90 7.85
CA TYR A 389 -8.02 18.06 9.24
C TYR A 389 -7.32 19.31 9.76
N VAL A 390 -8.10 20.25 10.27
CA VAL A 390 -7.59 21.53 10.77
C VAL A 390 -7.12 21.34 12.21
N ASP A 391 -5.85 21.08 12.36
CA ASP A 391 -5.18 20.89 13.65
C ASP A 391 -4.48 22.20 14.04
N PRO A 392 -4.94 22.91 15.10
CA PRO A 392 -4.30 24.16 15.52
C PRO A 392 -2.84 24.03 15.92
N GLN A 393 -2.41 22.80 16.29
CA GLN A 393 -1.04 22.51 16.69
C GLN A 393 -0.19 21.97 15.54
N GLU A 394 -0.81 21.67 14.37
CA GLU A 394 -0.16 20.99 13.23
C GLU A 394 0.71 19.79 13.65
N ALA A 395 0.21 19.02 14.59
CA ALA A 395 0.95 17.97 15.29
C ALA A 395 1.54 16.89 14.36
N VAL A 396 1.06 16.77 13.12
CA VAL A 396 1.59 15.81 12.13
C VAL A 396 2.47 16.47 11.08
N CYS A 397 2.56 17.79 11.05
CA CYS A 397 3.39 18.59 10.14
C CYS A 397 3.25 18.10 8.68
N GLU A 398 2.20 18.54 7.97
CA GLU A 398 2.04 18.25 6.54
C GLU A 398 3.06 19.04 5.74
N HIS A 399 3.79 18.39 4.84
CA HIS A 399 4.82 19.01 4.02
C HIS A 399 4.22 19.58 2.73
N TYR A 400 4.08 20.89 2.66
CA TYR A 400 3.46 21.57 1.52
C TYR A 400 4.36 21.65 0.29
N GLU A 401 5.67 21.44 0.45
CA GLU A 401 6.65 21.34 -0.62
C GLU A 401 6.30 20.25 -1.64
N VAL A 402 5.60 19.21 -1.21
CA VAL A 402 5.07 18.14 -2.09
C VAL A 402 4.10 18.73 -3.14
N TYR A 403 3.28 19.69 -2.75
CA TYR A 403 2.30 20.32 -3.64
C TYR A 403 2.98 21.33 -4.56
N GLU A 404 3.96 22.09 -4.07
CA GLU A 404 4.80 22.96 -4.91
C GLU A 404 5.53 22.15 -5.98
N HIS A 405 6.19 21.05 -5.57
CA HIS A 405 6.87 20.15 -6.49
C HIS A 405 5.92 19.55 -7.52
N THR A 406 4.67 19.21 -7.11
CA THR A 406 3.65 18.72 -8.05
C THR A 406 3.37 19.75 -9.16
N LEU A 407 3.18 21.03 -8.82
CA LEU A 407 2.95 22.07 -9.80
C LEU A 407 4.19 22.32 -10.70
N GLN A 408 5.39 22.30 -10.11
CA GLN A 408 6.64 22.43 -10.87
C GLN A 408 6.83 21.27 -11.87
N GLN A 409 6.55 20.03 -11.43
CA GLN A 409 6.60 18.85 -12.31
C GLN A 409 5.63 19.01 -13.49
N MET A 410 4.40 19.46 -13.23
CA MET A 410 3.40 19.68 -14.29
C MET A 410 3.88 20.76 -15.28
N GLN A 411 4.40 21.87 -14.79
CA GLN A 411 4.95 22.94 -15.64
C GLN A 411 6.12 22.45 -16.51
N SER A 412 7.00 21.61 -15.95
CA SER A 412 8.18 21.11 -16.68
C SER A 412 7.83 20.21 -17.87
N ILE A 413 6.65 19.59 -17.85
CA ILE A 413 6.12 18.75 -18.95
C ILE A 413 5.07 19.47 -19.80
N GLY A 414 4.90 20.79 -19.62
CA GLY A 414 3.99 21.61 -20.41
C GLY A 414 2.52 21.52 -20.05
N LEU A 415 2.22 21.09 -18.84
CA LEU A 415 0.86 21.00 -18.28
C LEU A 415 0.58 22.10 -17.28
#